data_de1e4c55cdad468375bc4fad828c291c
#
_entry.id   de1e4c55cdad468375bc4fad828c291c
#
_cell.length_a   1.000
_cell.length_b   1.000
_cell.length_c   1.000
_cell.angle_alpha   90.00
_cell.angle_beta   90.00
_cell.angle_gamma   90.00
#
_symmetry.space_group_name_H-M   'P 1'
#
loop_
_entity.id
_entity.type
_entity.pdbx_description
1 polymer ?
#
loop_
_entity_poly.entity_id
_entity_poly.type
_entity_poly.pdbx_seq_one_letter_code
_entity_poly.pdbx_strand_id
1 'polypeptide(L)'
;MRSWQVGATRAYELLFRPRMFDLLGNTLMLMFGVTLISIILGITCAVLFQRYRFFGKTFFQTAITLPLCIPAFVSCFTWISLTFRVEGFWGTVMIMSLSSFPLAYLPVEAALKRISLSFEEVSLSLGKSRL
;
A
#
# COMPACT_ATOMS: atom_id res chain seq x y z
N MET A 1 6.15 -18.08 43.60
CA MET A 1 6.95 -18.47 42.42
C MET A 1 6.26 -19.46 41.44
N ARG A 2 5.10 -20.00 41.75
CA ARG A 2 4.36 -20.98 40.87
C ARG A 2 3.48 -20.32 39.77
N SER A 3 3.08 -19.07 39.92
CA SER A 3 2.16 -18.41 38.99
C SER A 3 2.78 -18.08 37.62
N TRP A 4 4.07 -17.83 37.57
CA TRP A 4 4.78 -17.51 36.33
C TRP A 4 4.98 -18.75 35.42
N GLN A 5 5.19 -19.92 36.00
CA GLN A 5 5.36 -21.17 35.23
C GLN A 5 4.05 -21.63 34.59
N VAL A 6 2.92 -21.43 35.27
CA VAL A 6 1.59 -21.76 34.75
C VAL A 6 1.21 -20.81 33.61
N GLY A 7 1.66 -19.55 33.67
CA GLY A 7 1.48 -18.58 32.58
C GLY A 7 2.30 -18.93 31.33
N ALA A 8 3.55 -19.34 31.53
CA ALA A 8 4.44 -19.71 30.43
C ALA A 8 3.97 -20.97 29.68
N THR A 9 3.62 -22.02 30.39
CA THR A 9 3.11 -23.26 29.78
C THR A 9 1.81 -23.05 29.02
N ARG A 10 0.88 -22.28 29.56
CA ARG A 10 -0.35 -21.90 28.82
C ARG A 10 -0.06 -21.04 27.61
N ALA A 11 0.92 -20.13 27.68
CA ALA A 11 1.34 -19.33 26.54
C ALA A 11 1.94 -20.21 25.44
N TYR A 12 2.78 -21.19 25.78
CA TYR A 12 3.32 -22.15 24.80
C TYR A 12 2.22 -23.00 24.17
N GLU A 13 1.28 -23.53 24.94
CA GLU A 13 0.14 -24.30 24.43
C GLU A 13 -0.77 -23.48 23.52
N LEU A 14 -0.92 -22.17 23.77
CA LEU A 14 -1.69 -21.27 22.93
C LEU A 14 -0.94 -20.93 21.64
N LEU A 15 0.38 -20.73 21.70
CA LEU A 15 1.23 -20.41 20.55
C LEU A 15 1.39 -21.59 19.57
N PHE A 16 1.39 -22.84 20.08
CA PHE A 16 1.54 -24.05 19.25
C PHE A 16 0.20 -24.71 18.87
N ARG A 17 -0.93 -24.04 19.07
CA ARG A 17 -2.20 -24.54 18.55
C ARG A 17 -2.19 -24.53 17.02
N PRO A 18 -2.67 -25.59 16.35
CA PRO A 18 -2.75 -25.66 14.88
C PRO A 18 -3.48 -24.47 14.27
N ARG A 19 -4.46 -23.92 14.99
CA ARG A 19 -5.20 -22.72 14.59
C ARG A 19 -4.31 -21.46 14.45
N MET A 20 -3.21 -21.37 15.20
CA MET A 20 -2.26 -20.25 15.08
C MET A 20 -1.49 -20.29 13.77
N PHE A 21 -1.12 -21.48 13.31
CA PHE A 21 -0.45 -21.67 12.02
C PHE A 21 -1.38 -21.32 10.85
N ASP A 22 -2.65 -21.66 10.94
CA ASP A 22 -3.66 -21.27 9.95
C ASP A 22 -3.88 -19.73 9.91
N LEU A 23 -3.93 -19.10 11.09
CA LEU A 23 -4.04 -17.65 11.19
C LEU A 23 -2.80 -16.94 10.64
N LEU A 24 -1.60 -17.43 10.97
CA LEU A 24 -0.35 -16.90 10.45
C LEU A 24 -0.27 -17.06 8.92
N GLY A 25 -0.64 -18.23 8.41
CA GLY A 25 -0.70 -18.48 6.97
C GLY A 25 -1.63 -17.53 6.24
N ASN A 26 -2.84 -17.35 6.74
CA ASN A 26 -3.80 -16.41 6.19
C ASN A 26 -3.31 -14.96 6.25
N THR A 27 -2.69 -14.56 7.36
CA THR A 27 -2.13 -13.21 7.52
C THR A 27 -0.99 -12.96 6.55
N LEU A 28 -0.07 -13.91 6.39
CA LEU A 28 1.04 -13.80 5.45
C LEU A 28 0.54 -13.73 4.00
N MET A 29 -0.43 -14.57 3.65
CA MET A 29 -1.03 -14.58 2.31
C MET A 29 -1.75 -13.25 2.02
N LEU A 30 -2.46 -12.71 3.01
CA LEU A 30 -3.13 -11.43 2.91
C LEU A 30 -2.11 -10.28 2.77
N MET A 31 -1.07 -10.27 3.59
CA MET A 31 0.00 -9.28 3.53
C MET A 31 0.71 -9.29 2.18
N PHE A 32 1.05 -10.47 1.66
CA PHE A 32 1.69 -10.61 0.36
C PHE A 32 0.78 -10.11 -0.77
N GLY A 33 -0.50 -10.50 -0.77
CA GLY A 33 -1.48 -10.07 -1.76
C GLY A 33 -1.69 -8.55 -1.77
N VAL A 34 -1.89 -7.95 -0.60
CA VAL A 34 -2.04 -6.50 -0.45
C VAL A 34 -0.80 -5.75 -0.92
N THR A 35 0.39 -6.20 -0.50
CA THR A 35 1.65 -5.55 -0.87
C THR A 35 1.88 -5.60 -2.38
N LEU A 36 1.69 -6.76 -3.00
CA LEU A 36 1.90 -6.95 -4.43
C LEU A 36 0.98 -6.05 -5.26
N ILE A 37 -0.32 -6.02 -4.94
CA ILE A 37 -1.29 -5.20 -5.66
C ILE A 37 -1.00 -3.71 -5.42
N SER A 38 -0.69 -3.30 -4.19
CA SER A 38 -0.37 -1.90 -3.86
C SER A 38 0.87 -1.40 -4.59
N ILE A 39 1.91 -2.24 -4.72
CA ILE A 39 3.12 -1.89 -5.47
C ILE A 39 2.81 -1.73 -6.96
N ILE A 40 2.09 -2.67 -7.55
CA ILE A 40 1.72 -2.60 -8.97
C ILE A 40 0.91 -1.33 -9.25
N LEU A 41 -0.12 -1.06 -8.46
CA LEU A 41 -0.94 0.15 -8.60
C LEU A 41 -0.11 1.42 -8.38
N GLY A 42 0.71 1.46 -7.32
CA GLY A 42 1.53 2.62 -6.98
C GLY A 42 2.54 2.96 -8.07
N ILE A 43 3.28 1.97 -8.57
CA ILE A 43 4.25 2.16 -9.66
C ILE A 43 3.54 2.58 -10.95
N THR A 44 2.45 1.91 -11.31
CA THR A 44 1.70 2.22 -12.53
C THR A 44 1.19 3.65 -12.51
N CYS A 45 0.59 4.10 -11.40
CA CYS A 45 0.14 5.46 -11.23
C CYS A 45 1.32 6.46 -11.27
N ALA A 46 2.42 6.19 -10.58
CA ALA A 46 3.57 7.08 -10.56
C ALA A 46 4.18 7.28 -11.96
N VAL A 47 4.37 6.21 -12.71
CA VAL A 47 4.89 6.26 -14.08
C VAL A 47 3.92 6.99 -15.01
N LEU A 48 2.61 6.70 -14.90
CA LEU A 48 1.57 7.34 -15.71
C LEU A 48 1.57 8.85 -15.49
N PHE A 49 1.54 9.29 -14.23
CA PHE A 49 1.54 10.71 -13.90
C PHE A 49 2.85 11.42 -14.25
N GLN A 50 3.98 10.73 -14.23
CA GLN A 50 5.25 11.34 -14.60
C GLN A 50 5.41 11.45 -16.12
N ARG A 51 4.90 10.48 -16.88
CA ARG A 51 5.09 10.40 -18.32
C ARG A 51 4.09 11.26 -19.11
N TYR A 52 2.89 11.44 -18.59
CA TYR A 52 1.83 12.18 -19.30
C TYR A 52 1.55 13.53 -18.64
N ARG A 53 1.49 14.58 -19.47
CA ARG A 53 1.00 15.90 -19.08
C ARG A 53 -0.45 16.02 -19.49
N PHE A 54 -1.37 16.03 -18.52
CA PHE A 54 -2.79 16.22 -18.77
C PHE A 54 -3.36 17.29 -17.82
N PHE A 55 -4.46 17.88 -18.25
CA PHE A 55 -5.16 18.91 -17.47
C PHE A 55 -5.65 18.31 -16.14
N GLY A 56 -5.36 18.99 -15.02
CA GLY A 56 -5.77 18.51 -13.70
C GLY A 56 -4.79 17.53 -13.02
N LYS A 57 -3.59 17.29 -13.56
CA LYS A 57 -2.57 16.38 -12.98
C LYS A 57 -2.37 16.61 -11.49
N THR A 58 -2.23 17.86 -11.04
CA THR A 58 -2.01 18.20 -9.64
C THR A 58 -3.20 17.81 -8.77
N PHE A 59 -4.42 17.99 -9.27
CA PHE A 59 -5.63 17.57 -8.57
C PHE A 59 -5.65 16.06 -8.35
N PHE A 60 -5.36 15.28 -9.40
CA PHE A 60 -5.30 13.82 -9.29
C PHE A 60 -4.17 13.33 -8.38
N GLN A 61 -3.00 13.96 -8.43
CA GLN A 61 -1.89 13.64 -7.52
C GLN A 61 -2.28 13.86 -6.06
N THR A 62 -2.99 14.95 -5.76
CA THR A 62 -3.51 15.20 -4.41
C THR A 62 -4.61 14.19 -4.04
N ALA A 63 -5.51 13.88 -4.96
CA ALA A 63 -6.59 12.93 -4.75
C ALA A 63 -6.08 11.51 -4.43
N ILE A 64 -4.95 11.10 -5.00
CA ILE A 64 -4.31 9.80 -4.69
C ILE A 64 -3.85 9.72 -3.23
N THR A 65 -3.49 10.82 -2.61
CA THR A 65 -3.07 10.85 -1.21
C THR A 65 -4.22 10.87 -0.21
N LEU A 66 -5.45 11.18 -0.64
CA LEU A 66 -6.63 11.22 0.21
C LEU A 66 -6.90 9.91 0.98
N PRO A 67 -6.76 8.72 0.38
CA PRO A 67 -6.97 7.47 1.12
C PRO A 67 -6.07 7.31 2.34
N LEU A 68 -4.89 7.94 2.37
CA LEU A 68 -4.01 7.91 3.54
C LEU A 68 -4.57 8.66 4.75
N CYS A 69 -5.47 9.60 4.52
CA CYS A 69 -6.13 10.36 5.59
C CYS A 69 -7.20 9.53 6.31
N ILE A 70 -7.67 8.44 5.68
CA ILE A 70 -8.74 7.59 6.21
C ILE A 70 -8.10 6.31 6.77
N PRO A 71 -8.29 5.99 8.05
CA PRO A 71 -7.82 4.72 8.61
C PRO A 71 -8.39 3.53 7.83
N ALA A 72 -7.55 2.55 7.49
CA ALA A 72 -7.92 1.42 6.65
C ALA A 72 -9.15 0.63 7.20
N PHE A 73 -9.27 0.54 8.53
CA PHE A 73 -10.42 -0.15 9.15
C PHE A 73 -11.74 0.59 8.90
N VAL A 74 -11.73 1.92 8.83
CA VAL A 74 -12.93 2.74 8.51
C VAL A 74 -13.33 2.49 7.07
N SER A 75 -12.37 2.45 6.15
CA SER A 75 -12.62 2.11 4.75
C SER A 75 -13.23 0.71 4.61
N CYS A 76 -12.66 -0.29 5.30
CA CYS A 76 -13.20 -1.65 5.30
C CYS A 76 -14.64 -1.70 5.82
N PHE A 77 -14.92 -1.04 6.94
CA PHE A 77 -16.25 -0.99 7.52
C PHE A 77 -17.27 -0.33 6.58
N THR A 78 -16.88 0.77 5.96
CA THR A 78 -17.74 1.50 5.00
C THR A 78 -18.07 0.63 3.78
N TRP A 79 -17.08 -0.07 3.22
CA TRP A 79 -17.29 -0.96 2.07
C TRP A 79 -18.19 -2.15 2.40
N ILE A 80 -18.00 -2.77 3.56
CA ILE A 80 -18.86 -3.88 4.02
C ILE A 80 -20.30 -3.39 4.24
N SER A 81 -20.47 -2.18 4.79
CA SER A 81 -21.80 -1.60 5.02
C SER A 81 -22.53 -1.22 3.73
N LEU A 82 -21.80 -0.85 2.69
CA LEU A 82 -22.36 -0.47 1.39
C LEU A 82 -22.65 -1.66 0.48
N THR A 83 -21.86 -2.72 0.58
CA THR A 83 -21.92 -3.83 -0.37
C THR A 83 -21.62 -5.16 0.31
N PHE A 84 -22.64 -5.98 0.54
CA PHE A 84 -22.53 -7.34 1.10
C PHE A 84 -21.67 -8.31 0.25
N ARG A 85 -21.28 -7.92 -0.97
CA ARG A 85 -20.47 -8.73 -1.89
C ARG A 85 -18.95 -8.62 -1.68
N VAL A 86 -18.50 -7.72 -0.80
CA VAL A 86 -17.06 -7.47 -0.57
C VAL A 86 -16.55 -8.23 0.67
N GLU A 87 -17.33 -9.22 1.15
CA GLU A 87 -16.92 -10.08 2.23
C GLU A 87 -15.89 -11.12 1.76
N GLY A 88 -15.00 -11.50 2.68
CA GLY A 88 -14.01 -12.53 2.46
C GLY A 88 -12.61 -12.00 2.11
N PHE A 89 -11.71 -12.96 1.86
CA PHE A 89 -10.28 -12.72 1.65
C PHE A 89 -10.01 -11.73 0.50
N TRP A 90 -10.60 -11.95 -0.65
CA TRP A 90 -10.38 -11.10 -1.84
C TRP A 90 -10.92 -9.68 -1.67
N GLY A 91 -12.06 -9.53 -1.04
CA GLY A 91 -12.61 -8.21 -0.73
C GLY A 91 -11.69 -7.42 0.19
N THR A 92 -11.18 -8.05 1.24
CA THR A 92 -10.23 -7.44 2.17
C THR A 92 -8.92 -7.05 1.46
N VAL A 93 -8.37 -7.92 0.61
CA VAL A 93 -7.17 -7.64 -0.19
C VAL A 93 -7.39 -6.41 -1.07
N MET A 94 -8.52 -6.32 -1.78
CA MET A 94 -8.84 -5.20 -2.67
C MET A 94 -8.95 -3.89 -1.92
N ILE A 95 -9.73 -3.85 -0.83
CA ILE A 95 -9.94 -2.63 -0.05
C ILE A 95 -8.63 -2.16 0.59
N MET A 96 -7.88 -3.09 1.21
CA MET A 96 -6.60 -2.75 1.82
C MET A 96 -5.56 -2.29 0.80
N SER A 97 -5.51 -2.93 -0.36
CA SER A 97 -4.61 -2.50 -1.44
C SER A 97 -4.96 -1.10 -1.94
N LEU A 98 -6.25 -0.82 -2.11
CA LEU A 98 -6.73 0.49 -2.56
C LEU A 98 -6.50 1.59 -1.51
N SER A 99 -6.44 1.25 -0.23
CA SER A 99 -6.09 2.19 0.84
C SER A 99 -4.59 2.40 0.99
N SER A 100 -3.78 1.39 0.64
CA SER A 100 -2.33 1.39 0.91
C SER A 100 -1.48 1.72 -0.32
N PHE A 101 -2.02 1.69 -1.56
CA PHE A 101 -1.23 1.95 -2.77
C PHE A 101 -0.55 3.34 -2.78
N PRO A 102 -1.07 4.41 -2.13
CA PRO A 102 -0.37 5.69 -2.12
C PRO A 102 0.96 5.63 -1.37
N LEU A 103 1.14 4.68 -0.44
CA LEU A 103 2.41 4.44 0.25
C LEU A 103 3.50 3.95 -0.70
N ALA A 104 3.12 3.19 -1.74
CA ALA A 104 4.03 2.79 -2.80
C ALA A 104 4.19 3.90 -3.86
N TYR A 105 3.13 4.65 -4.15
CA TYR A 105 3.11 5.72 -5.12
C TYR A 105 4.09 6.87 -4.76
N LEU A 106 4.02 7.38 -3.53
CA LEU A 106 4.78 8.56 -3.10
C LEU A 106 6.30 8.41 -3.24
N PRO A 107 6.96 7.33 -2.77
CA PRO A 107 8.40 7.20 -2.93
C PRO A 107 8.82 7.00 -4.40
N VAL A 108 8.02 6.29 -5.19
CA VAL A 108 8.29 6.11 -6.62
C VAL A 108 8.16 7.44 -7.37
N GLU A 109 7.13 8.21 -7.10
CA GLU A 109 6.96 9.55 -7.67
C GLU A 109 8.12 10.46 -7.32
N ALA A 110 8.56 10.48 -6.05
CA ALA A 110 9.70 11.26 -5.60
C ALA A 110 11.01 10.85 -6.30
N ALA A 111 11.23 9.56 -6.46
CA ALA A 111 12.40 9.03 -7.19
C ALA A 111 12.38 9.44 -8.66
N LEU A 112 11.24 9.31 -9.34
CA LEU A 112 11.09 9.69 -10.75
C LEU A 112 11.29 11.19 -10.96
N LYS A 113 10.81 12.04 -10.06
CA LYS A 113 11.03 13.50 -10.09
C LYS A 113 12.52 13.84 -9.98
N ARG A 114 13.27 13.18 -9.09
CA ARG A 114 14.71 13.40 -8.94
C ARG A 114 15.50 13.03 -10.19
N ILE A 115 15.18 11.89 -10.80
CA ILE A 115 15.81 11.44 -12.04
C ILE A 115 15.57 12.46 -13.17
N SER A 116 14.34 12.93 -13.32
CA SER A 116 13.98 13.92 -14.35
C SER A 116 14.74 15.24 -14.19
N LEU A 117 14.90 15.74 -12.97
CA LEU A 117 15.67 16.95 -12.68
C LEU A 117 17.16 16.79 -13.01
N SER A 118 17.75 15.65 -12.65
CA SER A 118 19.16 15.37 -12.94
C SER A 118 19.45 15.32 -14.45
N PHE A 119 18.58 14.74 -15.25
CA PHE A 119 18.72 14.75 -16.71
C PHE A 119 18.55 16.15 -17.30
N GLU A 120 17.69 16.98 -16.74
CA GLU A 120 17.48 18.37 -17.17
C GLU A 120 18.73 19.22 -16.89
N GLU A 121 19.36 19.07 -15.72
CA GLU A 121 20.61 19.74 -15.36
C GLU A 121 21.77 19.33 -16.29
N VAL A 122 21.91 18.03 -16.58
CA VAL A 122 22.94 17.52 -17.50
C VAL A 122 22.70 18.05 -18.92
N SER A 123 21.46 18.14 -19.39
CA SER A 123 21.16 18.65 -20.73
C SER A 123 21.46 20.14 -20.86
N LEU A 124 21.22 20.91 -19.79
CA LEU A 124 21.58 22.33 -19.73
C LEU A 124 23.09 22.54 -19.69
N SER A 125 23.84 21.71 -18.97
CA SER A 125 25.31 21.78 -18.94
C SER A 125 25.95 21.44 -20.28
N LEU A 126 25.27 20.64 -21.12
CA LEU A 126 25.69 20.29 -22.49
C LEU A 126 25.22 21.34 -23.54
N GLY A 127 24.65 22.48 -23.12
CA GLY A 127 24.28 23.58 -24.01
C GLY A 127 22.99 23.36 -24.81
N LYS A 128 22.17 22.35 -24.48
CA LYS A 128 20.87 22.15 -25.10
C LYS A 128 19.79 22.95 -24.33
N SER A 129 19.03 23.73 -25.10
CA SER A 129 17.89 24.48 -24.58
C SER A 129 16.78 23.57 -24.04
N ARG A 130 16.05 24.05 -23.02
CA ARG A 130 14.80 23.43 -22.55
C ARG A 130 13.81 23.27 -23.72
N LEU A 131 13.46 22.04 -24.00
CA LEU A 131 12.32 21.71 -24.85
C LEU A 131 11.04 21.64 -24.00
#